data_a6d7b7c3826e6ca1776207fa01027900
#
_entry.id   a6d7b7c3826e6ca1776207fa01027900
#
_cell.length_a   1.000
_cell.length_b   1.000
_cell.length_c   1.000
_cell.angle_alpha   90.00
_cell.angle_beta   90.00
_cell.angle_gamma   90.00
#
_symmetry.space_group_name_H-M   'P 1'
#
loop_
_entity.id
_entity.type
_entity.pdbx_description
1 polymer ?
#
loop_
_entity_poly.entity_id
_entity_poly.type
_entity_poly.pdbx_seq_one_letter_code
_entity_poly.pdbx_strand_id
1 'polypeptide(L)'
;LVYRDIQKTKNNVIIKNDLPFEKSDYEEKIFTHPTMLFRYSAITFNGHRIHYDYPYSTEEEGYKDLVFHGPLQATLMLRAAEKYKKAKAYFFSHRGVAPVYANDNLFINIENNENGNLNCFTSTKDAGMTMKGEAKF
;
A
#
# COMPACT_ATOMS: atom_id res chain seq x y z
N LEU A 1 -1.32 14.21 7.96
CA LEU A 1 0.03 14.69 7.61
C LEU A 1 1.01 14.18 8.65
N VAL A 2 1.98 13.36 8.24
CA VAL A 2 3.06 12.90 9.10
C VAL A 2 4.28 13.73 8.72
N TYR A 3 4.72 14.62 9.60
CA TYR A 3 5.99 15.32 9.46
C TYR A 3 7.09 14.41 9.98
N ARG A 4 8.14 14.22 9.18
CA ARG A 4 9.36 13.55 9.60
C ARG A 4 10.51 14.55 9.52
N ASP A 5 11.39 14.53 10.52
CA ASP A 5 12.68 15.20 10.40
C ASP A 5 13.45 14.59 9.23
N ILE A 6 14.19 15.43 8.51
CA ILE A 6 15.05 15.00 7.40
C ILE A 6 16.15 14.11 8.00
N GLN A 7 15.87 12.84 8.14
CA GLN A 7 16.90 11.87 8.44
C GLN A 7 17.55 11.46 7.12
N LYS A 8 18.76 11.92 6.89
CA LYS A 8 19.65 11.32 5.90
C LYS A 8 19.96 9.90 6.36
N THR A 9 19.05 8.99 6.20
CA THR A 9 19.24 7.58 6.56
C THR A 9 20.13 6.93 5.52
N LYS A 10 21.40 6.86 5.83
CA LYS A 10 22.40 6.06 5.09
C LYS A 10 22.23 4.55 5.26
N ASN A 11 21.13 4.06 5.78
CA ASN A 11 20.88 2.63 5.91
C ASN A 11 19.39 2.37 5.64
N ASN A 12 19.07 1.86 4.47
CA ASN A 12 17.81 1.17 4.21
C ASN A 12 17.77 -0.08 5.09
N VAL A 13 17.34 0.06 6.34
CA VAL A 13 16.95 -1.08 7.15
C VAL A 13 15.64 -1.60 6.55
N ILE A 14 15.75 -2.63 5.74
CA ILE A 14 14.59 -3.42 5.32
C ILE A 14 14.06 -4.07 6.58
N ILE A 15 13.01 -3.51 7.16
CA ILE A 15 12.25 -4.17 8.21
C ILE A 15 11.50 -5.29 7.52
N LYS A 16 12.08 -6.49 7.50
CA LYS A 16 11.35 -7.70 7.14
C LYS A 16 10.32 -7.94 8.23
N ASN A 17 9.07 -7.64 7.93
CA ASN A 17 7.99 -8.12 8.76
C ASN A 17 7.80 -9.60 8.44
N ASP A 18 8.10 -10.47 9.41
CA ASP A 18 7.98 -11.93 9.31
C ASP A 18 6.50 -12.39 9.30
N LEU A 19 5.68 -11.81 8.45
CA LEU A 19 4.34 -12.30 8.25
C LEU A 19 4.32 -13.27 7.08
N PRO A 20 3.77 -14.47 7.27
CA PRO A 20 3.72 -15.45 6.21
C PRO A 20 2.85 -14.95 5.07
N PHE A 21 3.44 -14.76 3.89
CA PHE A 21 2.75 -14.50 2.63
C PHE A 21 1.86 -15.68 2.16
N GLU A 22 1.81 -16.76 2.92
CA GLU A 22 1.49 -18.06 2.35
C GLU A 22 0.04 -18.51 2.52
N LYS A 23 -0.85 -17.78 3.19
CA LYS A 23 -2.24 -18.25 3.37
C LYS A 23 -3.24 -17.10 3.57
N SER A 24 -3.50 -16.34 2.53
CA SER A 24 -4.74 -15.57 2.47
C SER A 24 -5.84 -16.38 1.79
N ASP A 25 -7.10 -16.15 2.16
CA ASP A 25 -8.25 -16.78 1.49
C ASP A 25 -8.42 -16.27 0.05
N TYR A 26 -7.91 -15.06 -0.21
CA TYR A 26 -7.93 -14.43 -1.53
C TYR A 26 -6.73 -13.49 -1.70
N GLU A 27 -6.11 -13.53 -2.88
CA GLU A 27 -5.00 -12.66 -3.24
C GLU A 27 -5.20 -12.04 -4.62
N GLU A 28 -4.91 -10.74 -4.73
CA GLU A 28 -4.72 -10.06 -6.02
C GLU A 28 -3.29 -9.53 -6.09
N LYS A 29 -2.71 -9.56 -7.30
CA LYS A 29 -1.40 -9.00 -7.58
C LYS A 29 -1.54 -7.82 -8.54
N ILE A 30 -0.93 -6.71 -8.21
CA ILE A 30 -0.90 -5.49 -9.02
C ILE A 30 0.54 -5.04 -9.21
N PHE A 31 0.92 -4.74 -10.45
CA PHE A 31 2.19 -4.08 -10.73
C PHE A 31 2.03 -2.57 -10.54
N THR A 32 2.90 -1.97 -9.71
CA THR A 32 2.83 -0.56 -9.31
C THR A 32 3.45 0.36 -10.38
N HIS A 33 2.74 0.51 -11.48
CA HIS A 33 3.21 1.27 -12.64
C HIS A 33 3.37 2.75 -12.32
N PRO A 34 4.47 3.43 -12.72
CA PRO A 34 4.62 4.88 -12.56
C PRO A 34 3.46 5.69 -13.14
N THR A 35 2.92 5.26 -14.27
CA THR A 35 1.74 5.89 -14.88
C THR A 35 0.50 5.85 -13.99
N MET A 36 0.32 4.77 -13.20
CA MET A 36 -0.78 4.68 -12.23
C MET A 36 -0.63 5.74 -11.14
N LEU A 37 0.59 5.97 -10.65
CA LEU A 37 0.88 6.98 -9.64
C LEU A 37 0.61 8.39 -10.18
N PHE A 38 1.10 8.68 -11.38
CA PHE A 38 0.84 9.95 -12.06
C PHE A 38 -0.66 10.22 -12.22
N ARG A 39 -1.40 9.25 -12.74
CA ARG A 39 -2.86 9.38 -12.94
C ARG A 39 -3.59 9.59 -11.62
N TYR A 40 -3.23 8.86 -10.58
CA TYR A 40 -3.86 9.01 -9.27
C TYR A 40 -3.59 10.38 -8.66
N SER A 41 -2.35 10.88 -8.73
CA SER A 41 -2.03 12.26 -8.34
C SER A 41 -2.86 13.27 -9.12
N ALA A 42 -2.99 13.10 -10.43
CA ALA A 42 -3.75 14.02 -11.29
C ALA A 42 -5.24 14.07 -10.92
N ILE A 43 -5.90 12.93 -10.81
CA ILE A 43 -7.35 12.88 -10.51
C ILE A 43 -7.70 13.25 -9.07
N THR A 44 -6.77 13.11 -8.14
CA THR A 44 -6.95 13.49 -6.73
C THR A 44 -6.38 14.87 -6.40
N PHE A 45 -5.83 15.58 -7.37
CA PHE A 45 -5.14 16.85 -7.17
C PHE A 45 -4.02 16.78 -6.13
N ASN A 46 -3.39 15.62 -5.99
CA ASN A 46 -2.28 15.41 -5.07
C ASN A 46 -0.96 15.80 -5.73
N GLY A 47 -0.47 16.99 -5.42
CA GLY A 47 0.76 17.55 -5.97
C GLY A 47 2.05 17.11 -5.26
N HIS A 48 2.01 16.17 -4.34
CA HIS A 48 3.22 15.73 -3.63
C HIS A 48 4.17 14.99 -4.58
N ARG A 49 5.31 15.59 -4.84
CA ARG A 49 6.25 15.22 -5.90
C ARG A 49 6.82 13.80 -5.77
N ILE A 50 6.83 13.22 -4.57
CA ILE A 50 7.34 11.86 -4.35
C ILE A 50 6.60 10.79 -5.19
N HIS A 51 5.42 11.10 -5.68
CA HIS A 51 4.59 10.16 -6.44
C HIS A 51 4.84 10.19 -7.95
N TYR A 52 5.47 11.24 -8.49
CA TYR A 52 5.62 11.40 -9.95
C TYR A 52 6.92 12.06 -10.41
N ASP A 53 7.70 12.63 -9.49
CA ASP A 53 8.97 13.28 -9.80
C ASP A 53 10.12 12.44 -9.23
N TYR A 54 10.69 11.59 -10.06
CA TYR A 54 11.71 10.63 -9.65
C TYR A 54 12.96 11.30 -9.04
N PRO A 55 13.58 12.34 -9.68
CA PRO A 55 14.71 13.03 -9.05
C PRO A 55 14.37 13.59 -7.68
N TYR A 56 13.23 14.25 -7.54
CA TYR A 56 12.80 14.79 -6.26
C TYR A 56 12.62 13.67 -5.21
N SER A 57 11.92 12.59 -5.56
CA SER A 57 11.69 11.47 -4.65
C SER A 57 13.01 10.84 -4.16
N THR A 58 13.99 10.69 -5.06
CA THR A 58 15.22 9.96 -4.74
C THR A 58 16.34 10.85 -4.21
N GLU A 59 16.52 12.04 -4.77
CA GLU A 59 17.66 12.92 -4.45
C GLU A 59 17.33 13.87 -3.29
N GLU A 60 16.10 14.40 -3.24
CA GLU A 60 15.68 15.34 -2.20
C GLU A 60 15.07 14.62 -0.98
N GLU A 61 14.16 13.67 -1.19
CA GLU A 61 13.46 12.97 -0.11
C GLU A 61 14.13 11.65 0.32
N GLY A 62 15.09 11.15 -0.47
CA GLY A 62 15.90 9.97 -0.14
C GLY A 62 15.16 8.62 -0.24
N TYR A 63 14.06 8.56 -0.97
CA TYR A 63 13.38 7.29 -1.27
C TYR A 63 14.13 6.51 -2.36
N LYS A 64 13.91 5.20 -2.43
CA LYS A 64 14.55 4.36 -3.45
C LYS A 64 13.93 4.50 -4.85
N ASP A 65 12.68 4.94 -4.94
CA ASP A 65 11.90 5.11 -6.17
C ASP A 65 10.71 6.06 -5.89
N LEU A 66 9.82 6.25 -6.87
CA LEU A 66 8.55 6.92 -6.66
C LEU A 66 7.72 6.17 -5.61
N VAL A 67 7.11 6.90 -4.69
CA VAL A 67 6.32 6.32 -3.59
C VAL A 67 4.88 6.07 -4.05
N PHE A 68 4.39 4.87 -3.82
CA PHE A 68 2.99 4.51 -4.09
C PHE A 68 2.06 5.17 -3.06
N HIS A 69 0.94 5.72 -3.51
CA HIS A 69 0.02 6.44 -2.64
C HIS A 69 -0.63 5.52 -1.59
N GLY A 70 -0.55 5.89 -0.33
CA GLY A 70 -1.26 5.18 0.75
C GLY A 70 -2.78 5.11 0.52
N PRO A 71 -3.47 6.22 0.17
CA PRO A 71 -4.90 6.20 -0.15
C PRO A 71 -5.26 5.30 -1.34
N LEU A 72 -4.42 5.23 -2.37
CA LEU A 72 -4.63 4.30 -3.50
C LEU A 72 -4.53 2.85 -3.02
N GLN A 73 -3.52 2.55 -2.20
CA GLN A 73 -3.34 1.22 -1.60
C GLN A 73 -4.58 0.80 -0.79
N ALA A 74 -5.10 1.70 0.06
CA ALA A 74 -6.32 1.49 0.84
C ALA A 74 -7.55 1.27 -0.05
N THR A 75 -7.70 2.05 -1.12
CA THR A 75 -8.79 1.90 -2.09
C THR A 75 -8.76 0.55 -2.79
N LEU A 76 -7.59 0.11 -3.23
CA LEU A 76 -7.41 -1.19 -3.87
C LEU A 76 -7.73 -2.34 -2.90
N MET A 77 -7.33 -2.19 -1.64
CA MET A 77 -7.60 -3.15 -0.58
C MET A 77 -9.11 -3.30 -0.30
N LEU A 78 -9.80 -2.16 -0.16
CA LEU A 78 -11.27 -2.15 0.02
C LEU A 78 -11.98 -2.77 -1.18
N ARG A 79 -11.57 -2.42 -2.40
CA ARG A 79 -12.13 -2.99 -3.62
C ARG A 79 -11.98 -4.51 -3.67
N ALA A 80 -10.82 -5.04 -3.30
CA ALA A 80 -10.56 -6.48 -3.25
C ALA A 80 -11.45 -7.17 -2.21
N ALA A 81 -11.62 -6.56 -1.03
CA ALA A 81 -12.49 -7.07 0.02
C ALA A 81 -13.96 -7.13 -0.41
N GLU A 82 -14.49 -6.05 -1.00
CA GLU A 82 -15.87 -6.01 -1.52
C GLU A 82 -16.10 -7.02 -2.66
N LYS A 83 -15.12 -7.17 -3.55
CA LYS A 83 -15.17 -8.16 -4.63
C LYS A 83 -15.21 -9.59 -4.10
N TYR A 84 -14.36 -9.90 -3.14
CA TYR A 84 -14.33 -11.21 -2.49
C TYR A 84 -15.64 -11.52 -1.74
N LYS A 85 -16.13 -10.56 -0.95
CA LYS A 85 -17.36 -10.70 -0.17
C LYS A 85 -18.64 -10.65 -1.02
N LYS A 86 -18.55 -10.09 -2.25
CA LYS A 86 -19.69 -9.78 -3.14
C LYS A 86 -20.74 -8.86 -2.49
N ALA A 87 -20.29 -7.96 -1.63
CA ALA A 87 -21.10 -7.02 -0.88
C ALA A 87 -20.35 -5.70 -0.69
N LYS A 88 -21.07 -4.63 -0.33
CA LYS A 88 -20.49 -3.35 0.04
C LYS A 88 -20.15 -3.34 1.53
N ALA A 89 -18.95 -2.90 1.86
CA ALA A 89 -18.54 -2.69 3.23
C ALA A 89 -19.23 -1.42 3.78
N TYR A 90 -19.77 -1.51 5.00
CA TYR A 90 -20.29 -0.34 5.72
C TYR A 90 -19.21 0.34 6.58
N PHE A 91 -18.09 -0.35 6.81
CA PHE A 91 -16.95 0.18 7.55
C PHE A 91 -15.64 -0.35 6.96
N PHE A 92 -14.65 0.53 6.88
CA PHE A 92 -13.29 0.16 6.50
C PHE A 92 -12.28 0.99 7.28
N SER A 93 -11.34 0.33 7.90
CA SER A 93 -10.19 0.97 8.54
C SER A 93 -8.89 0.45 7.95
N HIS A 94 -7.86 1.29 7.94
CA HIS A 94 -6.55 0.89 7.45
C HIS A 94 -5.43 1.65 8.16
N ARG A 95 -4.24 1.05 8.15
CA ARG A 95 -3.02 1.64 8.68
C ARG A 95 -1.83 1.25 7.78
N GLY A 96 -1.09 2.25 7.31
CA GLY A 96 0.20 2.05 6.64
C GLY A 96 1.25 1.51 7.61
N VAL A 97 2.06 0.59 7.13
CA VAL A 97 3.13 -0.08 7.89
C VAL A 97 4.50 0.20 7.26
N ALA A 98 4.61 0.06 5.95
CA ALA A 98 5.82 0.32 5.20
C ALA A 98 5.50 0.97 3.84
N PRO A 99 6.42 1.76 3.26
CA PRO A 99 6.21 2.34 1.94
C PRO A 99 6.22 1.25 0.85
N VAL A 100 5.40 1.48 -0.17
CA VAL A 100 5.43 0.75 -1.43
C VAL A 100 6.00 1.68 -2.49
N TYR A 101 6.73 1.14 -3.44
CA TYR A 101 7.38 1.91 -4.49
C TYR A 101 6.84 1.56 -5.87
N ALA A 102 7.11 2.42 -6.84
CA ALA A 102 6.87 2.12 -8.24
C ALA A 102 7.70 0.90 -8.71
N ASN A 103 7.28 0.33 -9.82
CA ASN A 103 7.98 -0.79 -10.46
C ASN A 103 8.11 -2.05 -9.60
N ASP A 104 7.17 -2.27 -8.68
CA ASP A 104 7.12 -3.43 -7.79
C ASP A 104 5.81 -4.21 -7.96
N ASN A 105 5.75 -5.39 -7.38
CA ASN A 105 4.53 -6.17 -7.29
C ASN A 105 3.89 -5.98 -5.91
N LEU A 106 2.73 -5.36 -5.89
CA LEU A 106 1.88 -5.23 -4.71
C LEU A 106 0.91 -6.40 -4.64
N PHE A 107 0.93 -7.14 -3.57
CA PHE A 107 -0.02 -8.20 -3.27
C PHE A 107 -1.08 -7.66 -2.32
N ILE A 108 -2.35 -7.89 -2.64
CA ILE A 108 -3.50 -7.53 -1.82
C ILE A 108 -4.09 -8.83 -1.31
N ASN A 109 -4.16 -8.99 -0.02
CA ASN A 109 -4.53 -10.22 0.65
C ASN A 109 -5.77 -10.02 1.50
N ILE A 110 -6.71 -10.94 1.42
CA ILE A 110 -7.97 -10.92 2.15
C ILE A 110 -8.11 -12.23 2.94
N GLU A 111 -8.46 -12.12 4.21
CA GLU A 111 -8.70 -13.24 5.11
C GLU A 111 -10.03 -13.07 5.83
N ASN A 112 -10.80 -14.15 5.95
CA ASN A 112 -11.98 -14.15 6.81
C ASN A 112 -11.55 -14.08 8.28
N ASN A 113 -12.23 -13.28 9.08
CA ASN A 113 -12.07 -13.31 10.51
C ASN A 113 -13.25 -14.05 11.18
N GLU A 114 -13.11 -14.35 12.46
CA GLU A 114 -14.09 -15.13 13.23
C GLU A 114 -15.48 -14.47 13.31
N ASN A 115 -15.57 -13.17 13.10
CA ASN A 115 -16.82 -12.40 13.18
C ASN A 115 -17.54 -12.24 11.83
N GLY A 116 -17.07 -12.92 10.78
CA GLY A 116 -17.62 -12.81 9.43
C GLY A 116 -17.20 -11.53 8.67
N ASN A 117 -16.34 -10.71 9.27
CA ASN A 117 -15.67 -9.58 8.64
C ASN A 117 -14.39 -10.04 7.94
N LEU A 118 -13.69 -9.12 7.29
CA LEU A 118 -12.47 -9.41 6.56
C LEU A 118 -11.28 -8.65 7.14
N ASN A 119 -10.19 -9.36 7.39
CA ASN A 119 -8.88 -8.76 7.55
C ASN A 119 -8.27 -8.55 6.16
N CYS A 120 -7.74 -7.37 5.93
CA CYS A 120 -7.17 -6.98 4.65
C CYS A 120 -5.73 -6.53 4.88
N PHE A 121 -4.82 -6.94 4.02
CA PHE A 121 -3.46 -6.42 4.05
C PHE A 121 -2.83 -6.38 2.67
N THR A 122 -1.89 -5.48 2.52
CA THR A 122 -1.05 -5.41 1.34
C THR A 122 0.39 -5.74 1.70
N SER A 123 1.13 -6.22 0.73
CA SER A 123 2.51 -6.66 0.93
C SER A 123 3.33 -6.55 -0.35
N THR A 124 4.64 -6.47 -0.18
CA THR A 124 5.62 -6.66 -1.25
C THR A 124 6.66 -7.68 -0.82
N LYS A 125 7.38 -8.26 -1.76
CA LYS A 125 8.42 -9.24 -1.43
C LYS A 125 9.53 -8.65 -0.56
N ASP A 126 9.87 -7.39 -0.79
CA ASP A 126 10.98 -6.73 -0.09
C ASP A 126 10.58 -6.24 1.31
N ALA A 127 9.40 -5.62 1.42
CA ALA A 127 8.98 -4.96 2.66
C ALA A 127 8.14 -5.86 3.58
N GLY A 128 7.64 -7.00 3.09
CA GLY A 128 6.64 -7.73 3.83
C GLY A 128 5.29 -6.99 3.81
N MET A 129 4.60 -6.93 4.95
CA MET A 129 3.36 -6.17 5.08
C MET A 129 3.61 -4.68 4.89
N THR A 130 2.82 -4.04 4.02
CA THR A 130 2.91 -2.60 3.72
C THR A 130 1.72 -1.80 4.23
N MET A 131 0.56 -2.43 4.33
CA MET A 131 -0.65 -1.86 4.92
C MET A 131 -1.52 -2.97 5.50
N LYS A 132 -2.24 -2.69 6.57
CA LYS A 132 -3.26 -3.58 7.14
C LYS A 132 -4.57 -2.85 7.37
N GLY A 133 -5.67 -3.57 7.37
CA GLY A 133 -6.99 -3.01 7.59
C GLY A 133 -8.06 -4.06 7.90
N GLU A 134 -9.25 -3.58 8.18
CA GLU A 134 -10.44 -4.38 8.43
C GLU A 134 -11.62 -3.82 7.63
N ALA A 135 -12.37 -4.71 6.98
CA ALA A 135 -13.62 -4.39 6.32
C ALA A 135 -14.79 -5.11 7.01
N LYS A 136 -15.90 -4.37 7.28
CA LYS A 136 -17.13 -4.93 7.88
C LYS A 136 -18.29 -4.83 6.93
N PHE A 137 -19.12 -5.90 6.95
CA PHE A 137 -20.21 -6.13 6.01
C PHE A 137 -21.55 -6.37 6.70
#